data_00f04f253c8962185773b9fc97620b72
#
_entry.id   00f04f253c8962185773b9fc97620b72
#
_cell.length_a   1.000
_cell.length_b   1.000
_cell.length_c   1.000
_cell.angle_alpha   90.00
_cell.angle_beta   90.00
_cell.angle_gamma   90.00
#
_symmetry.space_group_name_H-M   'P 1'
#
loop_
_entity.id
_entity.type
_entity.pdbx_description
1 polymer ?
#
loop_
_entity_poly.entity_id
_entity_poly.type
_entity_poly.pdbx_seq_one_letter_code
_entity_poly.pdbx_strand_id
1 'polypeptide(L)' 'MENIYEQNGYDTRAEYLKYLAADHGIDLNIVLNLAEILGPNEDFDGLVTTLQDHAP' A
#
# COMPACT_ATOMS: atom_id res chain seq x y z
N MET A 1 9.46 -6.06 18.72
CA MET A 1 8.00 -6.02 18.48
C MET A 1 7.73 -5.89 17.00
N GLU A 2 6.92 -6.76 16.45
CA GLU A 2 6.57 -6.69 15.05
C GLU A 2 5.61 -5.55 14.78
N ASN A 3 5.81 -4.85 13.68
CA ASN A 3 4.84 -3.86 13.22
C ASN A 3 3.80 -4.54 12.31
N ILE A 4 2.78 -3.79 11.91
CA ILE A 4 1.69 -4.37 11.11
C ILE A 4 2.17 -4.92 9.76
N TYR A 5 3.23 -4.35 9.19
CA TYR A 5 3.76 -4.82 7.91
C TYR A 5 4.41 -6.18 8.07
N GLU A 6 5.21 -6.37 9.11
CA GLU A 6 5.84 -7.65 9.41
C GLU A 6 4.80 -8.71 9.73
N GLN A 7 3.74 -8.36 10.45
CA GLN A 7 2.65 -9.28 10.76
C GLN A 7 1.96 -9.79 9.50
N ASN A 8 2.00 -9.02 8.42
CA ASN A 8 1.39 -9.38 7.15
C ASN A 8 2.40 -9.92 6.13
N GLY A 9 3.64 -10.17 6.55
CA GLY A 9 4.63 -10.81 5.69
C GLY A 9 5.52 -9.85 4.91
N TYR A 10 5.55 -8.57 5.28
CA TYR A 10 6.38 -7.56 4.61
C TYR A 10 7.44 -7.05 5.56
N ASP A 11 8.66 -6.86 5.07
CA ASP A 11 9.75 -6.37 5.91
C ASP A 11 9.54 -4.90 6.31
N THR A 12 9.05 -4.09 5.39
CA THR A 12 8.86 -2.66 5.61
C THR A 12 7.60 -2.17 4.90
N ARG A 13 7.21 -0.93 5.22
CA ARG A 13 6.11 -0.28 4.51
C ARG A 13 6.41 -0.16 3.02
N ALA A 14 7.67 0.14 2.67
CA ALA A 14 8.06 0.27 1.27
C ALA A 14 7.83 -1.04 0.50
N GLU A 15 8.16 -2.17 1.11
CA GLU A 15 7.93 -3.48 0.49
C GLU A 15 6.44 -3.74 0.30
N TYR A 16 5.63 -3.40 1.29
CA TYR A 16 4.17 -3.55 1.20
C TYR A 16 3.61 -2.71 0.04
N LEU A 17 4.05 -1.45 -0.07
CA LEU A 17 3.57 -0.56 -1.13
C LEU A 17 3.98 -1.06 -2.52
N LYS A 18 5.19 -1.60 -2.65
CA LYS A 18 5.63 -2.23 -3.90
C LYS A 18 4.74 -3.40 -4.28
N TYR A 19 4.39 -4.22 -3.29
CA TYR A 19 3.50 -5.35 -3.51
C TYR A 19 2.13 -4.88 -4.00
N LEU A 20 1.58 -3.85 -3.38
CA LEU A 20 0.29 -3.31 -3.79
C LEU A 20 0.34 -2.81 -5.24
N ALA A 21 1.41 -2.11 -5.61
CA ALA A 21 1.55 -1.61 -6.96
C ALA A 21 1.54 -2.76 -7.98
N ALA A 22 2.30 -3.80 -7.70
CA ALA A 22 2.38 -4.97 -8.57
C ALA A 22 1.05 -5.73 -8.61
N ASP A 23 0.42 -5.92 -7.47
CA ASP A 23 -0.83 -6.68 -7.36
C ASP A 23 -1.98 -5.98 -8.08
N HIS A 24 -2.05 -4.66 -7.98
CA HIS A 24 -3.11 -3.89 -8.63
C HIS A 24 -2.77 -3.42 -10.04
N GLY A 25 -1.54 -3.65 -10.49
CA GLY A 25 -1.12 -3.19 -11.82
C GLY A 25 -1.07 -1.68 -11.93
N ILE A 26 -0.70 -0.99 -10.85
CA ILE A 26 -0.66 0.47 -10.79
C ILE A 26 0.78 0.91 -10.61
N ASP A 27 1.14 2.04 -11.23
CA ASP A 27 2.49 2.59 -11.12
C ASP A 27 2.83 2.84 -9.64
N LEU A 28 4.04 2.43 -9.24
CA LEU A 28 4.47 2.57 -7.85
C LEU A 28 4.43 4.02 -7.39
N ASN A 29 4.77 4.97 -8.24
CA ASN A 29 4.72 6.39 -7.87
C ASN A 29 3.32 6.85 -7.50
N ILE A 30 2.31 6.32 -8.16
CA ILE A 30 0.92 6.62 -7.83
C ILE A 30 0.58 6.05 -6.46
N VAL A 31 0.98 4.81 -6.20
CA VAL A 31 0.75 4.17 -4.90
C VAL A 31 1.43 4.95 -3.78
N LEU A 32 2.69 5.35 -4.00
CA LEU A 32 3.44 6.12 -3.00
C LEU A 32 2.78 7.45 -2.71
N ASN A 33 2.30 8.16 -3.74
CA ASN A 33 1.63 9.44 -3.55
C ASN A 33 0.33 9.28 -2.77
N LEU A 34 -0.47 8.28 -3.11
CA LEU A 34 -1.71 8.01 -2.39
C LEU A 34 -1.45 7.61 -0.94
N ALA A 35 -0.45 6.78 -0.72
CA ALA A 35 -0.09 6.36 0.63
C ALA A 35 0.34 7.55 1.49
N GLU A 36 1.06 8.52 0.90
CA GLU A 36 1.47 9.71 1.61
C GLU A 36 0.29 10.62 1.95
N ILE A 37 -0.62 10.79 1.00
CA ILE A 37 -1.80 11.63 1.20
C ILE A 37 -2.73 11.04 2.26
N LEU A 38 -2.97 9.74 2.21
CA LEU A 38 -3.89 9.07 3.12
C LEU A 38 -3.27 8.79 4.50
N GLY A 39 -1.96 8.61 4.54
CA GLY A 39 -1.23 8.32 5.77
C GLY A 39 -1.16 6.84 6.10
N PRO A 40 -0.23 6.45 7.00
CA PRO A 40 -0.01 5.04 7.32
C PRO A 40 -1.23 4.33 7.90
N ASN A 41 -2.10 5.06 8.58
CA ASN A 41 -3.30 4.47 9.20
C ASN A 41 -4.26 3.88 8.18
N GLU A 42 -4.16 4.32 6.92
CA GLU A 42 -5.04 3.86 5.85
C GLU A 42 -4.40 2.82 4.95
N ASP A 43 -3.16 2.38 5.25
CA ASP A 43 -2.43 1.46 4.37
C ASP A 43 -3.15 0.14 4.13
N PHE A 44 -3.88 -0.36 5.12
CA PHE A 44 -4.59 -1.65 5.01
C PHE A 44 -6.11 -1.46 4.86
N ASP A 45 -6.57 -0.23 4.70
CA ASP A 45 -8.00 0.07 4.58
C ASP A 45 -8.24 1.04 3.43
N GLY A 46 -8.19 2.35 3.71
CA GLY A 46 -8.50 3.36 2.70
C GLY A 46 -7.61 3.30 1.47
N LEU A 47 -6.32 3.04 1.66
CA LEU A 47 -5.40 2.90 0.53
C LEU A 47 -5.79 1.74 -0.37
N VAL A 48 -6.06 0.58 0.21
CA VAL A 48 -6.44 -0.61 -0.57
C VAL A 48 -7.74 -0.35 -1.33
N THR A 49 -8.72 0.24 -0.69
CA THR A 49 -9.99 0.59 -1.33
C THR A 49 -9.79 1.55 -2.49
N THR A 50 -8.95 2.57 -2.29
CA THR A 50 -8.64 3.55 -3.33
C THR A 50 -7.98 2.88 -4.54
N LEU A 51 -7.04 1.97 -4.28
CA LEU A 51 -6.35 1.24 -5.35
C LEU A 51 -7.30 0.32 -6.11
N GLN A 52 -8.24 -0.30 -5.42
CA GLN A 52 -9.25 -1.14 -6.06
C GLN A 52 -10.12 -0.33 -7.02
N ASP A 53 -10.51 0.86 -6.62
CA ASP A 53 -11.29 1.74 -7.47
C ASP A 53 -10.48 2.31 -8.63
N HIS A 54 -9.16 2.45 -8.44
CA HIS A 54 -8.25 3.02 -9.43
C HIS A 54 -7.80 1.98 -10.47
N ALA A 55 -7.91 0.70 -10.13
CA ALA A 55 -7.44 -0.38 -11.01
C ALA A 55 -8.17 -0.35 -12.35
N PRO A 56 -7.47 -0.67 -13.43
CA PRO A 56 -8.07 -0.72 -14.76
C PRO A 56 -9.10 -1.83 -14.87
#